data_a03e2a276db53a0e1c16260a62d707f2
#
_entry.id   a03e2a276db53a0e1c16260a62d707f2
#
_cell.length_a   1.000
_cell.length_b   1.000
_cell.length_c   1.000
_cell.angle_alpha   90.00
_cell.angle_beta   90.00
_cell.angle_gamma   90.00
#
_symmetry.space_group_name_H-M   'P 1'
#
loop_
_entity.id
_entity.type
_entity.pdbx_description
1 polymer ?
#
loop_
_entity_poly.entity_id
_entity_poly.type
_entity_poly.pdbx_seq_one_letter_code
_entity_poly.pdbx_strand_id
1 'polypeptide(L)'
;MLEIMRDQTELRGGSGAARVGIGGPVGSGKTALIEALIPVLQRRNIDFAVVTNDLVTREDAERLRRSGLIDPARVSAVEAGACPHTVIREDPTLNIAAGDDLEARFAGLELILFESGGDNLASTFSLDLVDWWIFVIDVAGGDDIPRKKGPGLLKCDLLVVNKIDLAPHVGVDLVRMLEEARQVRSGRPVIATNLRAGTGVEAVADALSTAVLFRV
;
A
#
# COMPACT_ATOMS: atom_id res chain seq x y z
N MET A 1 20.38 -11.04 21.51
CA MET A 1 20.24 -10.64 20.10
C MET A 1 19.63 -11.84 19.39
N LEU A 2 18.35 -12.01 19.54
CA LEU A 2 17.48 -12.99 18.89
C LEU A 2 16.20 -12.22 18.62
N GLU A 3 16.10 -11.63 17.42
CA GLU A 3 15.26 -12.19 16.36
C GLU A 3 13.80 -12.33 16.75
N ILE A 4 13.09 -11.25 16.54
CA ILE A 4 11.67 -11.33 16.27
C ILE A 4 11.57 -11.69 14.77
N MET A 5 11.90 -12.94 14.44
CA MET A 5 11.21 -13.61 13.35
C MET A 5 9.79 -13.81 13.83
N ARG A 6 8.87 -12.97 13.37
CA ARG A 6 7.44 -13.27 13.48
C ARG A 6 7.26 -14.65 12.89
N ASP A 7 6.79 -15.57 13.71
CA ASP A 7 6.28 -16.84 13.22
C ASP A 7 5.08 -16.51 12.33
N GLN A 8 5.29 -16.60 11.01
CA GLN A 8 4.27 -16.27 10.00
C GLN A 8 3.13 -17.28 9.96
N THR A 9 3.13 -18.26 10.87
CA THR A 9 2.13 -19.31 10.97
C THR A 9 0.89 -18.91 11.77
N GLU A 10 0.88 -17.74 12.43
CA GLU A 10 -0.32 -17.22 13.13
C GLU A 10 -1.07 -16.12 12.38
N LEU A 11 -0.78 -15.92 11.09
CA LEU A 11 -1.59 -15.09 10.22
C LEU A 11 -2.95 -15.77 10.06
N ARG A 12 -4.00 -15.16 10.63
CA ARG A 12 -5.44 -15.51 10.55
C ARG A 12 -5.67 -16.93 10.05
N GLY A 13 -5.90 -17.88 10.93
CA GLY A 13 -6.01 -19.30 10.63
C GLY A 13 -6.95 -19.60 9.46
N GLY A 14 -6.40 -19.78 8.28
CA GLY A 14 -6.95 -20.43 7.12
C GLY A 14 -7.88 -19.60 6.22
N SER A 15 -7.82 -19.74 4.97
CA SER A 15 -8.82 -19.58 3.89
C SER A 15 -9.28 -18.17 3.45
N GLY A 16 -8.84 -17.08 4.05
CA GLY A 16 -9.19 -15.72 3.60
C GLY A 16 -8.20 -15.13 2.60
N ALA A 17 -8.60 -14.07 1.89
CA ALA A 17 -7.73 -13.29 1.01
C ALA A 17 -6.62 -12.61 1.82
N ALA A 18 -5.41 -12.55 1.28
CA ALA A 18 -4.33 -11.76 1.85
C ALA A 18 -4.69 -10.26 1.86
N ARG A 19 -4.45 -9.56 2.96
CA ARG A 19 -4.81 -8.15 3.12
C ARG A 19 -3.57 -7.27 3.13
N VAL A 20 -3.46 -6.39 2.15
CA VAL A 20 -2.30 -5.52 1.96
C VAL A 20 -2.69 -4.06 2.08
N GLY A 21 -2.05 -3.35 3.03
CA GLY A 21 -2.23 -1.92 3.21
C GLY A 21 -1.36 -1.10 2.25
N ILE A 22 -1.89 0.01 1.75
CA ILE A 22 -1.15 1.00 0.95
C ILE A 22 -1.36 2.37 1.59
N GLY A 23 -0.36 2.82 2.34
CA GLY A 23 -0.35 4.07 3.07
C GLY A 23 0.61 5.09 2.48
N GLY A 24 0.52 6.32 2.99
CA GLY A 24 1.43 7.40 2.61
C GLY A 24 0.75 8.77 2.52
N PRO A 25 1.54 9.85 2.40
CA PRO A 25 1.02 11.22 2.32
C PRO A 25 0.06 11.44 1.15
N VAL A 26 -0.77 12.48 1.27
CA VAL A 26 -1.60 12.95 0.16
C VAL A 26 -0.72 13.28 -1.04
N GLY A 27 -1.13 12.83 -2.22
CA GLY A 27 -0.41 13.09 -3.47
C GLY A 27 0.84 12.22 -3.69
N SER A 28 1.25 11.33 -2.77
CA SER A 28 2.42 10.47 -2.96
C SER A 28 2.27 9.45 -4.09
N GLY A 29 1.02 9.11 -4.46
CA GLY A 29 0.71 8.19 -5.57
C GLY A 29 0.19 6.83 -5.13
N LYS A 30 -0.49 6.73 -3.98
CA LYS A 30 -1.12 5.48 -3.51
C LYS A 30 -2.11 4.91 -4.51
N THR A 31 -3.10 5.69 -4.91
CA THR A 31 -4.09 5.31 -5.93
C THR A 31 -3.43 4.99 -7.27
N ALA A 32 -2.41 5.77 -7.68
CA ALA A 32 -1.64 5.48 -8.90
C ALA A 32 -0.86 4.16 -8.80
N LEU A 33 -0.39 3.77 -7.62
CA LEU A 33 0.23 2.46 -7.41
C LEU A 33 -0.79 1.34 -7.59
N ILE A 34 -1.98 1.48 -7.03
CA ILE A 34 -3.07 0.51 -7.23
C ILE A 34 -3.40 0.39 -8.71
N GLU A 35 -3.64 1.50 -9.40
CA GLU A 35 -3.93 1.53 -10.84
C GLU A 35 -2.83 0.84 -11.66
N ALA A 36 -1.56 1.05 -11.30
CA ALA A 36 -0.44 0.43 -11.99
C ALA A 36 -0.29 -1.08 -11.67
N LEU A 37 -0.65 -1.51 -10.47
CA LEU A 37 -0.62 -2.92 -10.07
C LEU A 37 -1.74 -3.74 -10.71
N ILE A 38 -2.93 -3.17 -10.95
CA ILE A 38 -4.09 -3.88 -11.50
C ILE A 38 -3.75 -4.70 -12.74
N PRO A 39 -3.18 -4.15 -13.83
CA PRO A 39 -2.88 -4.93 -15.02
C PRO A 39 -1.79 -5.99 -14.79
N VAL A 40 -0.90 -5.80 -13.82
CA VAL A 40 0.12 -6.79 -13.45
C VAL A 40 -0.54 -7.97 -12.73
N LEU A 41 -1.39 -7.70 -11.74
CA LEU A 41 -2.11 -8.73 -10.98
C LEU A 41 -3.01 -9.56 -11.90
N GLN A 42 -3.71 -8.91 -12.85
CA GLN A 42 -4.55 -9.57 -13.85
C GLN A 42 -3.74 -10.50 -14.75
N ARG A 43 -2.57 -10.05 -15.25
CA ARG A 43 -1.69 -10.92 -16.07
C ARG A 43 -1.17 -12.12 -15.31
N ARG A 44 -1.03 -12.00 -13.98
CA ARG A 44 -0.59 -13.08 -13.09
C ARG A 44 -1.73 -13.99 -12.65
N ASN A 45 -2.96 -13.73 -13.13
CA ASN A 45 -4.18 -14.45 -12.73
C ASN A 45 -4.38 -14.44 -11.20
N ILE A 46 -4.08 -13.33 -10.55
CA ILE A 46 -4.36 -13.11 -9.12
C ILE A 46 -5.76 -12.51 -9.04
N ASP A 47 -6.64 -13.13 -8.27
CA ASP A 47 -7.99 -12.61 -8.01
C ASP A 47 -7.94 -11.61 -6.85
N PHE A 48 -8.34 -10.35 -7.10
CA PHE A 48 -8.17 -9.27 -6.12
C PHE A 48 -9.34 -8.30 -6.08
N ALA A 49 -9.43 -7.57 -4.98
CA ALA A 49 -10.35 -6.47 -4.74
C ALA A 49 -9.64 -5.28 -4.08
N VAL A 50 -10.30 -4.13 -4.03
CA VAL A 50 -9.74 -2.90 -3.47
C VAL A 50 -10.73 -2.27 -2.49
N VAL A 51 -10.24 -1.84 -1.34
CA VAL A 51 -10.95 -0.98 -0.37
C VAL A 51 -10.21 0.34 -0.30
N THR A 52 -10.91 1.44 -0.59
CA THR A 52 -10.35 2.78 -0.44
C THR A 52 -10.93 3.46 0.78
N ASN A 53 -10.09 4.22 1.48
CA ASN A 53 -10.49 5.06 2.59
C ASN A 53 -10.36 6.52 2.19
N ASP A 54 -11.42 7.30 2.32
CA ASP A 54 -11.39 8.73 2.06
C ASP A 54 -12.07 9.47 3.21
N LEU A 55 -11.65 10.71 3.47
CA LEU A 55 -12.13 11.50 4.60
C LEU A 55 -13.59 11.93 4.43
N VAL A 56 -13.94 12.43 3.25
CA VAL A 56 -15.22 13.11 2.97
C VAL A 56 -15.77 12.75 1.60
N THR A 57 -14.95 12.22 0.71
CA THR A 57 -15.29 11.93 -0.68
C THR A 57 -15.10 10.47 -1.00
N ARG A 58 -15.73 9.99 -2.06
CA ARG A 58 -15.49 8.66 -2.62
C ARG A 58 -14.63 8.76 -3.88
N GLU A 59 -13.81 9.80 -3.96
CA GLU A 59 -13.15 10.18 -5.20
C GLU A 59 -12.18 9.12 -5.70
N ASP A 60 -11.36 8.54 -4.81
CA ASP A 60 -10.41 7.47 -5.16
C ASP A 60 -11.15 6.19 -5.59
N ALA A 61 -12.23 5.81 -4.89
CA ALA A 61 -13.07 4.68 -5.31
C ALA A 61 -13.73 4.93 -6.67
N GLU A 62 -14.27 6.13 -6.87
CA GLU A 62 -14.92 6.49 -8.14
C GLU A 62 -13.91 6.57 -9.27
N ARG A 63 -12.70 7.04 -9.02
CA ARG A 63 -11.60 7.07 -9.98
C ARG A 63 -11.26 5.65 -10.43
N LEU A 64 -11.08 4.72 -9.49
CA LEU A 64 -10.83 3.31 -9.81
C LEU A 64 -11.99 2.68 -10.57
N ARG A 65 -13.25 2.93 -10.17
CA ARG A 65 -14.43 2.40 -10.86
C ARG A 65 -14.57 2.93 -12.29
N ARG A 66 -14.22 4.20 -12.54
CA ARG A 66 -14.26 4.81 -13.86
C ARG A 66 -13.06 4.47 -14.74
N SER A 67 -11.97 3.97 -14.16
CA SER A 67 -10.75 3.65 -14.89
C SER A 67 -10.95 2.56 -15.96
N GLY A 68 -11.94 1.69 -15.78
CA GLY A 68 -12.13 0.49 -16.60
C GLY A 68 -11.07 -0.60 -16.39
N LEU A 69 -10.17 -0.41 -15.42
CA LEU A 69 -9.10 -1.36 -15.11
C LEU A 69 -9.57 -2.53 -14.26
N ILE A 70 -10.62 -2.35 -13.47
CA ILE A 70 -11.17 -3.33 -12.54
C ILE A 70 -12.69 -3.30 -12.59
N ASP A 71 -13.33 -4.45 -12.34
CA ASP A 71 -14.79 -4.50 -12.15
C ASP A 71 -15.20 -3.58 -10.98
N PRO A 72 -16.08 -2.59 -11.21
CA PRO A 72 -16.57 -1.70 -10.15
C PRO A 72 -17.11 -2.41 -8.91
N ALA A 73 -17.65 -3.62 -9.06
CA ALA A 73 -18.15 -4.44 -7.95
C ALA A 73 -17.05 -4.89 -6.98
N ARG A 74 -15.78 -4.88 -7.42
CA ARG A 74 -14.60 -5.24 -6.64
C ARG A 74 -13.96 -4.05 -5.92
N VAL A 75 -14.56 -2.86 -6.03
CA VAL A 75 -14.10 -1.64 -5.35
C VAL A 75 -15.08 -1.24 -4.28
N SER A 76 -14.68 -1.31 -3.01
CA SER A 76 -15.43 -0.81 -1.87
C SER A 76 -14.85 0.52 -1.39
N ALA A 77 -15.70 1.40 -0.86
CA ALA A 77 -15.30 2.66 -0.26
C ALA A 77 -15.73 2.69 1.21
N VAL A 78 -14.80 3.03 2.09
CA VAL A 78 -15.05 3.26 3.51
C VAL A 78 -14.88 4.75 3.77
N GLU A 79 -15.92 5.40 4.33
CA GLU A 79 -15.85 6.79 4.74
C GLU A 79 -15.24 6.87 6.14
N ALA A 80 -14.07 7.49 6.23
CA ALA A 80 -13.28 7.57 7.46
C ALA A 80 -13.83 8.58 8.50
N GLY A 81 -14.86 9.36 8.17
CA GLY A 81 -15.34 10.45 9.02
C GLY A 81 -14.29 11.54 9.19
N ALA A 82 -14.15 12.09 10.39
CA ALA A 82 -13.29 13.24 10.66
C ALA A 82 -11.78 12.92 10.72
N CYS A 83 -11.38 11.65 10.84
CA CYS A 83 -9.97 11.28 11.00
C CYS A 83 -9.62 9.97 10.28
N PRO A 84 -8.78 10.03 9.21
CA PRO A 84 -8.44 8.85 8.40
C PRO A 84 -7.63 7.79 9.15
N HIS A 85 -6.89 8.18 10.18
CA HIS A 85 -6.10 7.24 10.98
C HIS A 85 -6.97 6.28 11.80
N THR A 86 -8.14 6.75 12.23
CA THR A 86 -9.02 5.97 13.09
C THR A 86 -9.41 4.68 12.40
N VAL A 87 -9.90 4.74 11.17
CA VAL A 87 -10.47 3.58 10.47
C VAL A 87 -9.46 2.56 9.95
N ILE A 88 -8.18 2.93 9.89
CA ILE A 88 -7.12 2.00 9.45
C ILE A 88 -6.26 1.48 10.60
N ARG A 89 -6.29 2.14 11.77
CA ARG A 89 -5.41 1.83 12.89
C ARG A 89 -6.12 1.65 14.22
N GLU A 90 -6.88 2.67 14.67
CA GLU A 90 -7.46 2.70 16.03
C GLU A 90 -8.73 1.86 16.11
N ASP A 91 -9.60 1.97 15.13
CA ASP A 91 -10.80 1.15 14.98
C ASP A 91 -10.98 0.72 13.52
N PRO A 92 -10.35 -0.39 13.10
CA PRO A 92 -10.42 -0.88 11.73
C PRO A 92 -11.71 -1.63 11.40
N THR A 93 -12.70 -1.65 12.28
CA THR A 93 -13.93 -2.46 12.16
C THR A 93 -14.65 -2.27 10.82
N LEU A 94 -14.76 -1.03 10.33
CA LEU A 94 -15.42 -0.75 9.04
C LEU A 94 -14.64 -1.32 7.86
N ASN A 95 -13.31 -1.25 7.90
CA ASN A 95 -12.45 -1.82 6.87
C ASN A 95 -12.44 -3.35 6.91
N ILE A 96 -12.44 -3.93 8.12
CA ILE A 96 -12.56 -5.38 8.29
C ILE A 96 -13.87 -5.86 7.68
N ALA A 97 -15.00 -5.21 8.04
CA ALA A 97 -16.31 -5.55 7.49
C ALA A 97 -16.38 -5.40 5.96
N ALA A 98 -15.75 -4.36 5.39
CA ALA A 98 -15.69 -4.17 3.94
C ALA A 98 -14.87 -5.29 3.25
N GLY A 99 -13.77 -5.73 3.87
CA GLY A 99 -12.98 -6.87 3.38
C GLY A 99 -13.76 -8.18 3.46
N ASP A 100 -14.42 -8.43 4.57
CA ASP A 100 -15.24 -9.64 4.79
C ASP A 100 -16.41 -9.70 3.79
N ASP A 101 -17.06 -8.57 3.48
CA ASP A 101 -18.10 -8.50 2.44
C ASP A 101 -17.56 -8.85 1.05
N LEU A 102 -16.38 -8.34 0.70
CA LEU A 102 -15.74 -8.68 -0.57
C LEU A 102 -15.39 -10.17 -0.65
N GLU A 103 -14.84 -10.75 0.41
CA GLU A 103 -14.54 -12.18 0.48
C GLU A 103 -15.81 -13.03 0.34
N ALA A 104 -16.91 -12.61 0.97
CA ALA A 104 -18.20 -13.31 0.88
C ALA A 104 -18.82 -13.22 -0.53
N ARG A 105 -18.61 -12.12 -1.24
CA ARG A 105 -19.15 -11.89 -2.60
C ARG A 105 -18.34 -12.55 -3.70
N PHE A 106 -17.04 -12.68 -3.51
CA PHE A 106 -16.11 -13.18 -4.52
C PHE A 106 -15.40 -14.43 -4.03
N ALA A 107 -15.98 -15.60 -4.31
CA ALA A 107 -15.36 -16.87 -3.97
C ALA A 107 -14.01 -17.05 -4.69
N GLY A 108 -12.96 -17.33 -3.93
CA GLY A 108 -11.61 -17.48 -4.48
C GLY A 108 -10.81 -16.17 -4.54
N LEU A 109 -11.30 -15.10 -3.91
CA LEU A 109 -10.53 -13.87 -3.75
C LEU A 109 -9.21 -14.14 -3.02
N GLU A 110 -8.09 -13.75 -3.61
CA GLU A 110 -6.75 -14.05 -3.10
C GLU A 110 -6.11 -12.85 -2.41
N LEU A 111 -6.49 -11.63 -2.81
CA LEU A 111 -5.84 -10.39 -2.36
C LEU A 111 -6.86 -9.27 -2.19
N ILE A 112 -6.75 -8.52 -1.10
CA ILE A 112 -7.46 -7.25 -0.92
C ILE A 112 -6.43 -6.14 -0.68
N LEU A 113 -6.48 -5.10 -1.49
CA LEU A 113 -5.67 -3.89 -1.31
C LEU A 113 -6.47 -2.86 -0.53
N PHE A 114 -5.95 -2.40 0.62
CA PHE A 114 -6.55 -1.35 1.44
C PHE A 114 -5.76 -0.05 1.27
N GLU A 115 -6.36 0.95 0.65
CA GLU A 115 -5.76 2.29 0.51
C GLU A 115 -6.11 3.17 1.70
N SER A 116 -5.11 3.83 2.30
CA SER A 116 -5.36 4.85 3.34
C SER A 116 -5.82 6.18 2.75
N GLY A 117 -6.57 6.96 3.51
CA GLY A 117 -7.14 8.24 3.10
C GLY A 117 -6.15 9.40 2.92
N GLY A 118 -4.86 9.12 2.82
CA GLY A 118 -3.83 10.15 2.64
C GLY A 118 -3.42 10.79 3.96
N ASP A 119 -2.40 10.24 4.55
CA ASP A 119 -1.91 10.58 5.88
C ASP A 119 -0.54 11.24 5.86
N ASN A 120 -0.09 11.67 7.02
CA ASN A 120 1.27 12.12 7.23
C ASN A 120 2.24 10.91 7.40
N LEU A 121 3.51 11.18 7.65
CA LEU A 121 4.54 10.15 7.85
C LEU A 121 4.34 9.30 9.11
N ALA A 122 3.39 9.63 9.98
CA ALA A 122 3.11 8.92 11.23
C ALA A 122 2.12 7.76 11.08
N SER A 123 1.38 7.70 9.97
CA SER A 123 0.33 6.71 9.77
C SER A 123 0.87 5.30 9.62
N THR A 124 0.20 4.38 10.28
CA THR A 124 0.47 2.94 10.23
C THR A 124 -0.87 2.20 10.15
N PHE A 125 -0.87 1.00 9.59
CA PHE A 125 -2.03 0.12 9.61
C PHE A 125 -2.12 -0.68 10.92
N SER A 126 -3.35 -1.06 11.30
CA SER A 126 -3.58 -2.07 12.32
C SER A 126 -3.14 -3.44 11.82
N LEU A 127 -2.53 -4.22 12.69
CA LEU A 127 -2.17 -5.62 12.39
C LEU A 127 -3.41 -6.53 12.34
N ASP A 128 -4.56 -6.05 12.87
CA ASP A 128 -5.83 -6.77 12.75
C ASP A 128 -6.46 -6.58 11.36
N LEU A 129 -6.05 -5.52 10.64
CA LEU A 129 -6.58 -5.21 9.33
C LEU A 129 -5.75 -5.79 8.20
N VAL A 130 -4.41 -5.68 8.27
CA VAL A 130 -3.53 -6.04 7.16
C VAL A 130 -2.42 -7.00 7.60
N ASP A 131 -2.09 -7.92 6.71
CA ASP A 131 -1.01 -8.90 6.88
C ASP A 131 0.35 -8.28 6.54
N TRP A 132 0.36 -7.34 5.59
CA TRP A 132 1.54 -6.68 5.05
C TRP A 132 1.17 -5.29 4.52
N TRP A 133 2.10 -4.35 4.51
CA TRP A 133 1.77 -3.03 3.99
C TRP A 133 2.92 -2.26 3.33
N ILE A 134 2.54 -1.50 2.35
CA ILE A 134 3.39 -0.62 1.56
C ILE A 134 3.20 0.81 2.06
N PHE A 135 4.30 1.54 2.21
CA PHE A 135 4.25 2.98 2.43
C PHE A 135 4.82 3.70 1.22
N VAL A 136 4.04 4.61 0.65
CA VAL A 136 4.41 5.35 -0.56
C VAL A 136 4.78 6.77 -0.18
N ILE A 137 6.01 7.17 -0.49
CA ILE A 137 6.46 8.56 -0.48
C ILE A 137 6.85 8.98 -1.89
N ASP A 138 7.08 10.27 -2.13
CA ASP A 138 7.56 10.73 -3.42
C ASP A 138 8.70 11.73 -3.27
N VAL A 139 9.48 11.92 -4.34
CA VAL A 139 10.66 12.78 -4.31
C VAL A 139 10.33 14.27 -4.14
N ALA A 140 9.11 14.70 -4.52
CA ALA A 140 8.70 16.10 -4.37
C ALA A 140 8.50 16.52 -2.91
N GLY A 141 8.36 15.55 -1.99
CA GLY A 141 8.32 15.79 -0.56
C GLY A 141 9.68 16.16 0.07
N GLY A 142 10.77 16.06 -0.70
CA GLY A 142 12.14 16.38 -0.29
C GLY A 142 12.97 15.15 0.08
N ASP A 143 14.29 15.26 -0.09
CA ASP A 143 15.24 14.18 0.20
C ASP A 143 15.46 13.92 1.70
N ASP A 144 14.94 14.80 2.55
CA ASP A 144 15.03 14.70 4.01
C ASP A 144 13.95 13.79 4.64
N ILE A 145 12.96 13.33 3.86
CA ILE A 145 11.89 12.44 4.35
C ILE A 145 12.45 11.21 5.08
N PRO A 146 13.44 10.46 4.55
CA PRO A 146 13.99 9.31 5.26
C PRO A 146 14.59 9.68 6.61
N ARG A 147 15.25 10.85 6.72
CA ARG A 147 15.86 11.35 7.97
C ARG A 147 14.84 11.73 9.04
N LYS A 148 13.62 12.10 8.65
CA LYS A 148 12.51 12.42 9.57
C LYS A 148 11.99 11.19 10.31
N LYS A 149 12.28 9.98 9.83
CA LYS A 149 12.02 8.71 10.51
C LYS A 149 10.58 8.55 10.98
N GLY A 150 9.61 8.96 10.17
CA GLY A 150 8.19 8.76 10.50
C GLY A 150 7.83 7.28 10.71
N PRO A 151 6.94 6.94 11.65
CA PRO A 151 6.53 5.55 11.92
C PRO A 151 6.06 4.79 10.69
N GLY A 152 5.34 5.44 9.78
CA GLY A 152 4.91 4.86 8.52
C GLY A 152 6.08 4.33 7.69
N LEU A 153 7.11 5.15 7.50
CA LEU A 153 8.31 4.81 6.76
C LEU A 153 9.14 3.71 7.45
N LEU A 154 9.26 3.77 8.78
CA LEU A 154 10.10 2.82 9.53
C LEU A 154 9.46 1.46 9.69
N LYS A 155 8.12 1.38 9.83
CA LYS A 155 7.41 0.16 10.21
C LYS A 155 6.83 -0.59 9.02
N CYS A 156 6.62 0.06 7.87
CA CYS A 156 6.10 -0.63 6.68
C CYS A 156 7.02 -1.78 6.25
N ASP A 157 6.43 -2.77 5.63
CA ASP A 157 7.18 -3.91 5.09
C ASP A 157 7.94 -3.50 3.82
N LEU A 158 7.28 -2.75 2.94
CA LEU A 158 7.89 -2.18 1.73
C LEU A 158 7.75 -0.66 1.69
N LEU A 159 8.85 0.06 1.46
CA LEU A 159 8.83 1.48 1.12
C LEU A 159 8.90 1.66 -0.38
N VAL A 160 7.97 2.42 -0.94
CA VAL A 160 8.00 2.87 -2.34
C VAL A 160 8.37 4.35 -2.39
N VAL A 161 9.42 4.68 -3.13
CA VAL A 161 9.83 6.06 -3.43
C VAL A 161 9.39 6.37 -4.86
N ASN A 162 8.29 7.10 -5.00
CA ASN A 162 7.64 7.36 -6.28
C ASN A 162 8.09 8.67 -6.93
N LYS A 163 7.69 8.87 -8.19
CA LYS A 163 7.94 10.06 -9.01
C LYS A 163 9.42 10.36 -9.20
N ILE A 164 10.26 9.31 -9.32
CA ILE A 164 11.72 9.45 -9.43
C ILE A 164 12.17 10.29 -10.62
N ASP A 165 11.34 10.40 -11.65
CA ASP A 165 11.52 11.28 -12.81
C ASP A 165 11.52 12.76 -12.42
N LEU A 166 10.87 13.14 -11.33
CA LEU A 166 10.84 14.52 -10.85
C LEU A 166 12.10 14.92 -10.05
N ALA A 167 12.93 13.96 -9.61
CA ALA A 167 14.07 14.24 -8.75
C ALA A 167 15.00 15.36 -9.29
N PRO A 168 15.39 15.39 -10.58
CA PRO A 168 16.19 16.49 -11.13
C PRO A 168 15.47 17.85 -11.12
N HIS A 169 14.13 17.84 -11.22
CA HIS A 169 13.33 19.07 -11.29
C HIS A 169 13.06 19.69 -9.93
N VAL A 170 13.11 18.89 -8.86
CA VAL A 170 12.91 19.36 -7.49
C VAL A 170 14.20 19.43 -6.68
N GLY A 171 15.35 19.23 -7.34
CA GLY A 171 16.68 19.35 -6.70
C GLY A 171 16.98 18.23 -5.69
N VAL A 172 16.38 17.05 -5.84
CA VAL A 172 16.57 15.91 -4.95
C VAL A 172 17.68 15.01 -5.47
N ASP A 173 18.65 14.67 -4.63
CA ASP A 173 19.62 13.61 -4.88
C ASP A 173 18.93 12.25 -4.60
N LEU A 174 18.44 11.62 -5.66
CA LEU A 174 17.72 10.35 -5.58
C LEU A 174 18.59 9.23 -5.01
N VAL A 175 19.87 9.17 -5.38
CA VAL A 175 20.78 8.11 -4.91
C VAL A 175 20.92 8.21 -3.40
N ARG A 176 21.22 9.40 -2.91
CA ARG A 176 21.32 9.67 -1.49
C ARG A 176 20.02 9.38 -0.74
N MET A 177 18.88 9.82 -1.28
CA MET A 177 17.57 9.58 -0.67
C MET A 177 17.29 8.07 -0.49
N LEU A 178 17.59 7.26 -1.51
CA LEU A 178 17.40 5.81 -1.46
C LEU A 178 18.37 5.11 -0.50
N GLU A 179 19.63 5.57 -0.44
CA GLU A 179 20.62 5.04 0.50
C GLU A 179 20.20 5.33 1.95
N GLU A 180 19.84 6.57 2.26
CA GLU A 180 19.33 6.97 3.58
C GLU A 180 18.05 6.19 3.95
N ALA A 181 17.13 6.00 3.01
CA ALA A 181 15.93 5.20 3.24
C ALA A 181 16.27 3.75 3.63
N ARG A 182 17.21 3.11 2.94
CA ARG A 182 17.66 1.74 3.26
C ARG A 182 18.33 1.67 4.62
N GLN A 183 19.17 2.66 4.95
CA GLN A 183 19.87 2.73 6.24
C GLN A 183 18.90 2.85 7.42
N VAL A 184 17.96 3.81 7.37
CA VAL A 184 17.02 4.03 8.48
C VAL A 184 16.03 2.89 8.64
N ARG A 185 15.82 2.08 7.59
CA ARG A 185 14.93 0.92 7.58
C ARG A 185 15.64 -0.40 7.95
N SER A 186 16.92 -0.35 8.30
CA SER A 186 17.69 -1.53 8.71
C SER A 186 17.66 -2.66 7.66
N GLY A 187 17.75 -2.31 6.38
CA GLY A 187 17.77 -3.26 5.26
C GLY A 187 16.41 -3.74 4.76
N ARG A 188 15.29 -3.24 5.32
CA ARG A 188 13.97 -3.55 4.75
C ARG A 188 13.84 -2.98 3.34
N PRO A 189 13.06 -3.64 2.43
CA PRO A 189 13.03 -3.30 1.03
C PRO A 189 12.58 -1.86 0.75
N VAL A 190 13.27 -1.24 -0.21
CA VAL A 190 12.96 0.09 -0.75
C VAL A 190 12.97 -0.02 -2.27
N ILE A 191 11.85 0.31 -2.92
CA ILE A 191 11.71 0.28 -4.38
C ILE A 191 11.46 1.70 -4.89
N ALA A 192 12.25 2.11 -5.87
CA ALA A 192 12.09 3.37 -6.58
C ALA A 192 11.13 3.17 -7.76
N THR A 193 10.17 4.09 -7.93
CA THR A 193 9.15 3.98 -8.97
C THR A 193 8.91 5.28 -9.73
N ASN A 194 8.59 5.15 -11.01
CA ASN A 194 7.83 6.12 -11.77
C ASN A 194 6.56 5.42 -12.25
N LEU A 195 5.50 5.52 -11.45
CA LEU A 195 4.25 4.80 -11.71
C LEU A 195 3.61 5.23 -13.03
N ARG A 196 3.80 6.48 -13.44
CA ARG A 196 3.29 6.99 -14.72
C ARG A 196 3.94 6.31 -15.93
N ALA A 197 5.22 5.97 -15.81
CA ALA A 197 5.98 5.27 -16.86
C ALA A 197 6.00 3.75 -16.67
N GLY A 198 5.40 3.22 -15.60
CA GLY A 198 5.43 1.80 -15.26
C GLY A 198 6.75 1.32 -14.64
N THR A 199 7.71 2.23 -14.40
CA THR A 199 9.00 1.85 -13.82
C THR A 199 8.84 1.37 -12.38
N GLY A 200 9.38 0.20 -12.06
CA GLY A 200 9.39 -0.39 -10.71
C GLY A 200 8.09 -1.10 -10.31
N VAL A 201 7.03 -1.06 -11.13
CA VAL A 201 5.73 -1.69 -10.81
C VAL A 201 5.85 -3.21 -10.68
N GLU A 202 6.55 -3.85 -11.61
CA GLU A 202 6.77 -5.31 -11.55
C GLU A 202 7.53 -5.70 -10.27
N ALA A 203 8.55 -4.94 -9.87
CA ALA A 203 9.29 -5.21 -8.64
C ALA A 203 8.41 -5.08 -7.39
N VAL A 204 7.46 -4.13 -7.36
CA VAL A 204 6.48 -4.02 -6.26
C VAL A 204 5.55 -5.23 -6.28
N ALA A 205 5.06 -5.65 -7.45
CA ALA A 205 4.20 -6.81 -7.60
C ALA A 205 4.91 -8.12 -7.19
N ASP A 206 6.21 -8.26 -7.51
CA ASP A 206 7.04 -9.40 -7.09
C ASP A 206 7.18 -9.45 -5.57
N ALA A 207 7.53 -8.30 -4.95
CA ALA A 207 7.65 -8.20 -3.51
C ALA A 207 6.35 -8.56 -2.79
N LEU A 208 5.20 -8.06 -3.28
CA LEU A 208 3.88 -8.36 -2.77
C LEU A 208 3.55 -9.86 -2.94
N SER A 209 3.71 -10.41 -4.16
CA SER A 209 3.39 -11.81 -4.45
C SER A 209 4.22 -12.78 -3.59
N THR A 210 5.50 -12.48 -3.42
CA THR A 210 6.39 -13.28 -2.57
C THR A 210 6.00 -13.21 -1.10
N ALA A 211 5.65 -12.00 -0.61
CA ALA A 211 5.41 -11.78 0.81
C ALA A 211 4.08 -12.37 1.31
N VAL A 212 3.01 -12.29 0.51
CA VAL A 212 1.65 -12.60 0.99
C VAL A 212 0.92 -13.69 0.19
N LEU A 213 1.32 -13.93 -1.06
CA LEU A 213 0.72 -14.98 -1.90
C LEU A 213 1.63 -16.21 -2.02
N PHE A 214 2.84 -16.16 -1.46
CA PHE A 214 3.85 -17.23 -1.52
C PHE A 214 4.14 -17.71 -2.94
N ARG A 215 4.00 -16.81 -3.93
CA ARG A 215 4.26 -17.07 -5.34
C ARG A 215 5.61 -16.43 -5.73
N VAL A 216 6.44 -17.19 -6.43
CA VAL A 216 7.74 -16.75 -6.96
C VAL A 216 7.64 -16.54 -8.47
#